data_666db22a9361ff109d5251d1d2b31756
#
_entry.id   666db22a9361ff109d5251d1d2b31756
#
_cell.length_a   1.000
_cell.length_b   1.000
_cell.length_c   1.000
_cell.angle_alpha   90.00
_cell.angle_beta   90.00
_cell.angle_gamma   90.00
#
_symmetry.space_group_name_H-M   'P 1'
#
loop_
_entity.id
_entity.type
_entity.pdbx_description
1 polymer ?
#
loop_
_entity_poly.entity_id
_entity_poly.type
_entity_poly.pdbx_seq_one_letter_code
_entity_poly.pdbx_strand_id
1 'polypeptide(L)'
;WEDSSGKTQTWAFPDWATIPSYYSLADGRRWHFFFAWIFALGLTFFMIRSLWNRHIQSDLHIPRQEWRPSVIWRSFRSHLRWSKIRGSAGQDYNLIQRLSYVGVIFILLPLMIFTGLAMSPAMDANWPILTDMFGGRQSARSIHFIASFALVLFFLVHLLMVILSGPIRQLSGMIFGGTRTGDVE
;
A
#
# COMPACT_ATOMS: atom_id res chain seq x y z
N TRP A 1 -0.36 30.30 9.72
CA TRP A 1 -0.87 31.25 8.75
C TRP A 1 -2.07 32.01 9.30
N GLU A 2 -2.29 33.21 8.83
CA GLU A 2 -3.46 34.01 9.20
C GLU A 2 -4.57 33.78 8.17
N ASP A 3 -5.78 33.53 8.66
CA ASP A 3 -6.96 33.44 7.80
C ASP A 3 -7.46 34.86 7.37
N SER A 4 -8.46 34.88 6.50
CA SER A 4 -9.04 36.14 6.02
C SER A 4 -9.67 37.04 7.13
N SER A 5 -9.83 36.51 8.34
CA SER A 5 -10.31 37.22 9.53
C SER A 5 -9.18 37.72 10.44
N GLY A 6 -7.92 37.53 10.08
CA GLY A 6 -6.75 37.91 10.87
C GLY A 6 -6.47 36.99 12.06
N LYS A 7 -7.09 35.80 12.10
CA LYS A 7 -6.88 34.83 13.16
C LYS A 7 -5.79 33.84 12.77
N THR A 8 -4.78 33.68 13.62
CA THR A 8 -3.72 32.69 13.42
C THR A 8 -4.27 31.28 13.50
N GLN A 9 -4.11 30.54 12.42
CA GLN A 9 -4.49 29.12 12.31
C GLN A 9 -3.23 28.25 12.33
N THR A 10 -3.24 27.18 13.10
CA THR A 10 -2.13 26.23 13.24
C THR A 10 -2.44 24.90 12.57
N TRP A 11 -2.93 24.93 11.33
CA TRP A 11 -3.28 23.74 10.58
C TRP A 11 -2.07 23.19 9.83
N ALA A 12 -1.93 21.88 9.82
CA ALA A 12 -0.87 21.22 9.07
C ALA A 12 -1.13 21.20 7.55
N PHE A 13 -2.43 21.22 7.15
CA PHE A 13 -2.86 21.12 5.76
C PHE A 13 -3.97 22.13 5.47
N PRO A 14 -4.06 22.64 4.23
CA PRO A 14 -5.13 23.57 3.83
C PRO A 14 -6.50 22.84 3.77
N ASP A 15 -7.58 23.58 3.89
CA ASP A 15 -8.96 23.06 3.97
C ASP A 15 -9.35 22.19 2.78
N TRP A 16 -8.87 22.52 1.57
CA TRP A 16 -9.14 21.74 0.37
C TRP A 16 -8.48 20.35 0.36
N ALA A 17 -7.44 20.16 1.18
CA ALA A 17 -6.70 18.87 1.28
C ALA A 17 -7.16 18.00 2.43
N THR A 18 -8.18 18.42 3.20
CA THR A 18 -8.66 17.71 4.38
C THR A 18 -10.13 17.31 4.25
N ILE A 19 -10.51 16.22 4.89
CA ILE A 19 -11.88 15.76 5.05
C ILE A 19 -12.16 15.60 6.55
N PRO A 20 -13.06 16.38 7.15
CA PRO A 20 -13.82 17.51 6.58
C PRO A 20 -12.95 18.72 6.22
N SER A 21 -13.45 19.61 5.38
CA SER A 21 -12.75 20.82 4.94
C SER A 21 -12.55 21.85 6.05
N TYR A 22 -13.33 21.79 7.12
CA TYR A 22 -13.12 22.57 8.33
C TYR A 22 -12.31 21.77 9.37
N TYR A 23 -11.48 22.46 10.14
CA TYR A 23 -10.64 21.82 11.13
C TYR A 23 -11.46 21.24 12.29
N SER A 24 -11.63 19.92 12.29
CA SER A 24 -12.24 19.16 13.37
C SER A 24 -11.53 17.81 13.55
N LEU A 25 -10.72 17.71 14.59
CA LEU A 25 -10.05 16.46 14.94
C LEU A 25 -11.05 15.33 15.26
N ALA A 26 -12.20 15.69 15.83
CA ALA A 26 -13.24 14.73 16.17
C ALA A 26 -13.87 14.12 14.90
N ASP A 27 -14.22 14.94 13.94
CA ASP A 27 -14.83 14.47 12.69
C ASP A 27 -13.79 13.79 11.78
N GLY A 28 -12.57 14.29 11.72
CA GLY A 28 -11.48 13.62 11.03
C GLY A 28 -11.25 12.20 11.56
N ARG A 29 -11.32 12.00 12.88
CA ARG A 29 -11.23 10.67 13.49
C ARG A 29 -12.44 9.79 13.18
N ARG A 30 -13.67 10.33 13.12
CA ARG A 30 -14.86 9.58 12.71
C ARG A 30 -14.74 9.08 11.28
N TRP A 31 -14.32 9.94 10.36
CA TRP A 31 -14.06 9.56 8.97
C TRP A 31 -12.97 8.52 8.85
N HIS A 32 -11.87 8.69 9.60
CA HIS A 32 -10.80 7.70 9.64
C HIS A 32 -11.33 6.31 10.08
N PHE A 33 -12.09 6.23 11.16
CA PHE A 33 -12.65 4.96 11.63
C PHE A 33 -13.67 4.36 10.66
N PHE A 34 -14.49 5.18 10.04
CA PHE A 34 -15.44 4.70 9.03
C PHE A 34 -14.72 4.01 7.87
N PHE A 35 -13.74 4.67 7.26
CA PHE A 35 -12.97 4.08 6.17
C PHE A 35 -12.06 2.94 6.64
N ALA A 36 -11.52 3.01 7.85
CA ALA A 36 -10.70 1.94 8.42
C ALA A 36 -11.49 0.62 8.56
N TRP A 37 -12.77 0.68 8.97
CA TRP A 37 -13.62 -0.50 9.04
C TRP A 37 -13.95 -1.07 7.65
N ILE A 38 -14.29 -0.23 6.69
CA ILE A 38 -14.50 -0.66 5.29
C ILE A 38 -13.24 -1.35 4.76
N PHE A 39 -12.10 -0.74 4.99
CA PHE A 39 -10.80 -1.28 4.58
C PHE A 39 -10.48 -2.61 5.28
N ALA A 40 -10.63 -2.68 6.59
CA ALA A 40 -10.34 -3.88 7.38
C ALA A 40 -11.23 -5.06 6.96
N LEU A 41 -12.54 -4.84 6.79
CA LEU A 41 -13.47 -5.87 6.34
C LEU A 41 -13.17 -6.30 4.90
N GLY A 42 -12.92 -5.35 4.01
CA GLY A 42 -12.57 -5.62 2.61
C GLY A 42 -11.27 -6.41 2.48
N LEU A 43 -10.22 -6.03 3.21
CA LEU A 43 -8.96 -6.75 3.22
C LEU A 43 -9.11 -8.16 3.81
N THR A 44 -9.84 -8.29 4.92
CA THR A 44 -10.10 -9.60 5.54
C THR A 44 -10.84 -10.52 4.57
N PHE A 45 -11.89 -10.02 3.90
CA PHE A 45 -12.61 -10.77 2.89
C PHE A 45 -11.70 -11.18 1.71
N PHE A 46 -10.90 -10.25 1.22
CA PHE A 46 -9.92 -10.52 0.17
C PHE A 46 -8.92 -11.60 0.60
N MET A 47 -8.38 -11.52 1.81
CA MET A 47 -7.42 -12.49 2.34
C MET A 47 -8.04 -13.88 2.46
N ILE A 48 -9.25 -14.00 3.02
CA ILE A 48 -9.97 -15.27 3.14
C ILE A 48 -10.21 -15.87 1.76
N ARG A 49 -10.73 -15.08 0.80
CA ARG A 49 -10.99 -15.56 -0.55
C ARG A 49 -9.71 -15.97 -1.29
N SER A 50 -8.65 -15.21 -1.12
CA SER A 50 -7.35 -15.47 -1.74
C SER A 50 -6.71 -16.76 -1.21
N LEU A 51 -6.85 -17.03 0.08
CA LEU A 51 -6.43 -18.29 0.70
C LEU A 51 -7.28 -19.46 0.20
N TRP A 52 -8.60 -19.27 0.10
CA TRP A 52 -9.53 -20.31 -0.33
C TRP A 52 -9.30 -20.75 -1.78
N ASN A 53 -9.12 -19.77 -2.67
CA ASN A 53 -8.94 -20.02 -4.11
C ASN A 53 -7.51 -20.44 -4.49
N ARG A 54 -6.58 -20.62 -3.53
CA ARG A 54 -5.15 -20.90 -3.77
C ARG A 54 -4.48 -19.94 -4.77
N HIS A 55 -5.08 -18.78 -5.00
CA HIS A 55 -4.59 -17.76 -5.94
C HIS A 55 -3.16 -17.32 -5.61
N ILE A 56 -2.83 -17.26 -4.32
CA ILE A 56 -1.48 -16.95 -3.83
C ILE A 56 -0.45 -17.96 -4.33
N GLN A 57 -0.83 -19.24 -4.44
CA GLN A 57 0.09 -20.31 -4.84
C GLN A 57 0.31 -20.35 -6.35
N SER A 58 -0.68 -19.93 -7.16
CA SER A 58 -0.57 -19.93 -8.62
C SER A 58 0.11 -18.69 -9.17
N ASP A 59 -0.26 -17.49 -8.68
CA ASP A 59 0.11 -16.24 -9.33
C ASP A 59 1.19 -15.43 -8.58
N LEU A 60 1.33 -15.68 -7.26
CA LEU A 60 2.32 -15.02 -6.40
C LEU A 60 3.49 -15.93 -6.03
N HIS A 61 3.56 -17.15 -6.59
CA HIS A 61 4.65 -18.08 -6.29
C HIS A 61 5.98 -17.52 -6.78
N ILE A 62 6.84 -17.17 -5.83
CA ILE A 62 8.22 -16.78 -6.10
C ILE A 62 9.07 -18.06 -6.00
N PRO A 63 9.72 -18.51 -7.09
CA PRO A 63 10.60 -19.67 -7.05
C PRO A 63 11.69 -19.52 -5.98
N ARG A 64 12.00 -20.58 -5.26
CA ARG A 64 13.01 -20.55 -4.18
C ARG A 64 14.37 -19.97 -4.63
N GLN A 65 14.68 -20.10 -5.91
CA GLN A 65 15.93 -19.58 -6.49
C GLN A 65 15.96 -18.04 -6.54
N GLU A 66 14.80 -17.37 -6.63
CA GLU A 66 14.66 -15.91 -6.68
C GLU A 66 14.74 -15.26 -5.28
N TRP A 67 14.59 -16.03 -4.21
CA TRP A 67 14.75 -15.57 -2.82
C TRP A 67 16.19 -15.32 -2.39
N ARG A 68 17.18 -15.61 -3.25
CA ARG A 68 18.59 -15.37 -2.91
C ARG A 68 18.82 -13.85 -2.79
N PRO A 69 19.40 -13.36 -1.67
CA PRO A 69 19.64 -11.93 -1.45
C PRO A 69 20.42 -11.27 -2.58
N SER A 70 21.32 -12.03 -3.23
CA SER A 70 22.11 -11.57 -4.37
C SER A 70 21.25 -11.29 -5.62
N VAL A 71 20.17 -12.06 -5.84
CA VAL A 71 19.23 -11.88 -6.96
C VAL A 71 18.38 -10.64 -6.70
N ILE A 72 17.83 -10.53 -5.50
CA ILE A 72 17.03 -9.36 -5.07
C ILE A 72 17.88 -8.08 -5.17
N TRP A 73 19.11 -8.10 -4.66
CA TRP A 73 20.01 -6.95 -4.72
C TRP A 73 20.39 -6.56 -6.16
N ARG A 74 20.63 -7.55 -7.02
CA ARG A 74 20.91 -7.32 -8.45
C ARG A 74 19.72 -6.70 -9.14
N SER A 75 18.51 -7.21 -8.90
CA SER A 75 17.27 -6.67 -9.44
C SER A 75 17.03 -5.24 -8.96
N PHE A 76 17.24 -4.96 -7.67
CA PHE A 76 17.13 -3.60 -7.13
C PHE A 76 18.13 -2.64 -7.78
N ARG A 77 19.39 -3.04 -7.92
CA ARG A 77 20.43 -2.22 -8.52
C ARG A 77 20.20 -1.98 -10.01
N SER A 78 19.57 -2.94 -10.72
CA SER A 78 19.22 -2.78 -12.15
C SER A 78 18.09 -1.77 -12.33
N HIS A 79 17.17 -1.63 -11.38
CA HIS A 79 16.09 -0.64 -11.41
C HIS A 79 16.57 0.79 -11.16
N LEU A 80 17.62 0.99 -10.38
CA LEU A 80 18.25 2.31 -10.19
C LEU A 80 18.93 2.84 -11.47
N ARG A 81 19.19 1.97 -12.46
CA ARG A 81 19.71 2.39 -13.76
C ARG A 81 18.57 2.72 -14.70
N TRP A 82 18.23 3.99 -14.77
CA TRP A 82 17.18 4.60 -15.61
C TRP A 82 17.17 4.17 -17.09
N SER A 83 18.30 3.70 -17.62
CA SER A 83 18.42 3.34 -19.04
C SER A 83 17.65 2.07 -19.44
N LYS A 84 17.25 1.22 -18.48
CA LYS A 84 16.52 -0.03 -18.73
C LYS A 84 15.00 0.10 -18.69
N ILE A 85 14.46 1.21 -18.22
CA ILE A 85 13.00 1.42 -18.11
C ILE A 85 12.32 1.47 -19.49
N ARG A 86 13.07 1.79 -20.54
CA ARG A 86 12.55 1.93 -21.92
C ARG A 86 12.72 0.70 -22.83
N GLY A 87 13.49 -0.31 -22.45
CA GLY A 87 13.95 -1.30 -23.43
C GLY A 87 13.91 -2.77 -23.06
N SER A 88 13.67 -3.16 -21.84
CA SER A 88 13.57 -4.58 -21.48
C SER A 88 12.55 -4.80 -20.36
N ALA A 89 11.32 -5.10 -20.76
CA ALA A 89 10.34 -5.79 -19.93
C ALA A 89 10.86 -7.22 -19.63
N GLY A 90 12.03 -7.33 -18.98
CA GLY A 90 12.64 -8.59 -18.62
C GLY A 90 12.16 -9.09 -17.25
N GLN A 91 12.43 -10.35 -16.98
CA GLN A 91 12.06 -11.09 -15.76
C GLN A 91 12.39 -10.36 -14.44
N ASP A 92 13.43 -9.54 -14.41
CA ASP A 92 13.86 -8.78 -13.23
C ASP A 92 12.84 -7.71 -12.79
N TYR A 93 12.13 -7.09 -13.74
CA TYR A 93 11.09 -6.09 -13.43
C TYR A 93 9.91 -6.74 -12.73
N ASN A 94 9.50 -7.92 -13.17
CA ASN A 94 8.40 -8.67 -12.57
C ASN A 94 8.69 -9.10 -11.13
N LEU A 95 9.94 -9.41 -10.79
CA LEU A 95 10.30 -9.89 -9.43
C LEU A 95 10.12 -8.79 -8.38
N ILE A 96 10.67 -7.59 -8.59
CA ILE A 96 10.53 -6.48 -7.62
C ILE A 96 9.08 -6.04 -7.50
N GLN A 97 8.37 -5.95 -8.61
CA GLN A 97 6.95 -5.61 -8.60
C GLN A 97 6.14 -6.63 -7.80
N ARG A 98 6.37 -7.92 -8.03
CA ARG A 98 5.71 -9.02 -7.29
C ARG A 98 6.05 -8.98 -5.80
N LEU A 99 7.33 -8.81 -5.46
CA LEU A 99 7.78 -8.72 -4.08
C LEU A 99 7.17 -7.52 -3.35
N SER A 100 7.09 -6.37 -4.02
CA SER A 100 6.45 -5.17 -3.48
C SER A 100 4.96 -5.38 -3.21
N TYR A 101 4.22 -6.01 -4.12
CA TYR A 101 2.81 -6.31 -3.90
C TYR A 101 2.59 -7.30 -2.76
N VAL A 102 3.38 -8.36 -2.70
CA VAL A 102 3.34 -9.33 -1.59
C VAL A 102 3.64 -8.63 -0.26
N GLY A 103 4.69 -7.81 -0.21
CA GLY A 103 5.05 -7.05 0.98
C GLY A 103 3.95 -6.08 1.43
N VAL A 104 3.34 -5.37 0.50
CA VAL A 104 2.24 -4.45 0.82
C VAL A 104 1.01 -5.23 1.29
N ILE A 105 0.54 -6.20 0.52
CA ILE A 105 -0.73 -6.89 0.79
C ILE A 105 -0.66 -7.77 2.05
N PHE A 106 0.45 -8.47 2.26
CA PHE A 106 0.56 -9.48 3.33
C PHE A 106 1.28 -8.98 4.58
N ILE A 107 2.02 -7.89 4.50
CA ILE A 107 2.73 -7.33 5.66
C ILE A 107 2.20 -5.95 6.00
N LEU A 108 2.28 -4.99 5.09
CA LEU A 108 2.04 -3.58 5.40
C LEU A 108 0.57 -3.28 5.68
N LEU A 109 -0.36 -3.82 4.87
CA LEU A 109 -1.79 -3.62 5.08
C LEU A 109 -2.31 -4.33 6.35
N PRO A 110 -1.98 -5.60 6.66
CA PRO A 110 -2.31 -6.20 7.94
C PRO A 110 -1.70 -5.46 9.13
N LEU A 111 -0.44 -5.00 9.01
CA LEU A 111 0.22 -4.21 10.03
C LEU A 111 -0.55 -2.92 10.34
N MET A 112 -1.08 -2.24 9.33
CA MET A 112 -1.96 -1.06 9.51
C MET A 112 -3.20 -1.39 10.33
N ILE A 113 -3.86 -2.53 10.05
CA ILE A 113 -5.06 -2.94 10.80
C ILE A 113 -4.70 -3.27 12.25
N PHE A 114 -3.69 -4.12 12.47
CA PHE A 114 -3.33 -4.56 13.83
C PHE A 114 -2.82 -3.41 14.70
N THR A 115 -2.00 -2.52 14.16
CA THR A 115 -1.54 -1.34 14.90
C THR A 115 -2.68 -0.35 15.16
N GLY A 116 -3.62 -0.19 14.21
CA GLY A 116 -4.82 0.60 14.39
C GLY A 116 -5.70 0.08 15.53
N LEU A 117 -5.94 -1.24 15.57
CA LEU A 117 -6.67 -1.90 16.65
C LEU A 117 -5.94 -1.79 17.99
N ALA A 118 -4.61 -1.97 18.02
CA ALA A 118 -3.81 -1.84 19.23
C ALA A 118 -3.87 -0.43 19.86
N MET A 119 -4.17 0.60 19.08
CA MET A 119 -4.37 1.95 19.59
C MET A 119 -5.76 2.17 20.21
N SER A 120 -6.72 1.29 19.96
CA SER A 120 -8.08 1.40 20.49
C SER A 120 -8.14 1.09 21.98
N PRO A 121 -8.67 1.99 22.84
CA PRO A 121 -8.82 1.71 24.27
C PRO A 121 -9.69 0.48 24.55
N ALA A 122 -10.73 0.26 23.74
CA ALA A 122 -11.62 -0.89 23.89
C ALA A 122 -10.90 -2.22 23.57
N MET A 123 -10.02 -2.23 22.56
CA MET A 123 -9.23 -3.42 22.24
C MET A 123 -8.17 -3.68 23.30
N ASP A 124 -7.51 -2.64 23.79
CA ASP A 124 -6.53 -2.74 24.87
C ASP A 124 -7.14 -3.32 26.16
N ALA A 125 -8.35 -2.88 26.52
CA ALA A 125 -9.06 -3.39 27.69
C ALA A 125 -9.50 -4.86 27.56
N ASN A 126 -9.87 -5.31 26.35
CA ASN A 126 -10.37 -6.67 26.13
C ASN A 126 -9.30 -7.65 25.65
N TRP A 127 -8.31 -7.16 24.92
CA TRP A 127 -7.24 -7.97 24.31
C TRP A 127 -5.87 -7.28 24.47
N PRO A 128 -5.36 -7.15 25.70
CA PRO A 128 -4.11 -6.43 25.98
C PRO A 128 -2.90 -7.03 25.25
N ILE A 129 -2.93 -8.33 24.97
CA ILE A 129 -1.85 -9.02 24.23
C ILE A 129 -1.54 -8.37 22.88
N LEU A 130 -2.54 -7.80 22.20
CA LEU A 130 -2.35 -7.12 20.94
C LEU A 130 -1.53 -5.85 21.11
N THR A 131 -1.80 -5.09 22.16
CA THR A 131 -1.08 -3.86 22.49
C THR A 131 0.35 -4.17 22.97
N ASP A 132 0.50 -5.21 23.79
CA ASP A 132 1.80 -5.65 24.32
C ASP A 132 2.73 -6.14 23.21
N MET A 133 2.18 -6.82 22.19
CA MET A 133 2.95 -7.31 21.04
C MET A 133 3.65 -6.18 20.27
N PHE A 134 3.09 -4.97 20.28
CA PHE A 134 3.70 -3.78 19.68
C PHE A 134 4.51 -2.94 20.68
N GLY A 135 4.69 -3.39 21.91
CA GLY A 135 5.40 -2.63 22.94
C GLY A 135 4.59 -1.45 23.50
N GLY A 136 3.27 -1.60 23.55
CA GLY A 136 2.34 -0.60 24.07
C GLY A 136 1.73 0.30 23.00
N ARG A 137 0.70 1.05 23.41
CA ARG A 137 -0.10 1.91 22.51
C ARG A 137 0.72 3.01 21.83
N GLN A 138 1.75 3.52 22.49
CA GLN A 138 2.59 4.58 21.91
C GLN A 138 3.48 4.05 20.79
N SER A 139 4.06 2.86 20.99
CA SER A 139 4.81 2.17 19.94
C SER A 139 3.92 1.79 18.76
N ALA A 140 2.72 1.25 19.02
CA ALA A 140 1.73 0.94 18.00
C ALA A 140 1.39 2.19 17.15
N ARG A 141 1.25 3.37 17.78
CA ARG A 141 1.02 4.64 17.07
C ARG A 141 2.18 5.00 16.14
N SER A 142 3.40 4.88 16.63
CA SER A 142 4.60 5.17 15.83
C SER A 142 4.72 4.23 14.63
N ILE A 143 4.47 2.93 14.84
CA ILE A 143 4.50 1.92 13.79
C ILE A 143 3.39 2.19 12.76
N HIS A 144 2.17 2.52 13.21
CA HIS A 144 1.05 2.86 12.33
C HIS A 144 1.36 4.08 11.45
N PHE A 145 1.95 5.10 12.04
CA PHE A 145 2.37 6.31 11.33
C PHE A 145 3.44 5.99 10.27
N ILE A 146 4.49 5.24 10.63
CA ILE A 146 5.54 4.84 9.70
C ILE A 146 4.96 3.99 8.57
N ALA A 147 4.09 3.02 8.90
CA ALA A 147 3.42 2.18 7.91
C ALA A 147 2.52 2.98 6.96
N SER A 148 1.81 4.01 7.46
CA SER A 148 1.01 4.88 6.60
C SER A 148 1.87 5.67 5.60
N PHE A 149 3.01 6.20 6.04
CA PHE A 149 3.95 6.86 5.14
C PHE A 149 4.56 5.90 4.12
N ALA A 150 4.87 4.67 4.51
CA ALA A 150 5.35 3.64 3.59
C ALA A 150 4.29 3.29 2.53
N LEU A 151 3.00 3.24 2.90
CA LEU A 151 1.90 3.05 1.95
C LEU A 151 1.76 4.22 0.98
N VAL A 152 1.84 5.45 1.46
CA VAL A 152 1.80 6.65 0.62
C VAL A 152 2.98 6.65 -0.36
N LEU A 153 4.18 6.35 0.12
CA LEU A 153 5.37 6.25 -0.74
C LEU A 153 5.21 5.16 -1.80
N PHE A 154 4.74 3.97 -1.40
CA PHE A 154 4.45 2.89 -2.34
C PHE A 154 3.43 3.33 -3.40
N PHE A 155 2.34 3.97 -2.99
CA PHE A 155 1.31 4.48 -3.91
C PHE A 155 1.88 5.48 -4.91
N LEU A 156 2.69 6.44 -4.45
CA LEU A 156 3.30 7.45 -5.33
C LEU A 156 4.27 6.82 -6.33
N VAL A 157 5.12 5.90 -5.88
CA VAL A 157 6.04 5.17 -6.76
C VAL A 157 5.26 4.32 -7.76
N HIS A 158 4.23 3.60 -7.30
CA HIS A 158 3.37 2.80 -8.16
C HIS A 158 2.67 3.65 -9.21
N LEU A 159 2.07 4.77 -8.81
CA LEU A 159 1.41 5.71 -9.71
C LEU A 159 2.39 6.27 -10.76
N LEU A 160 3.58 6.67 -10.33
CA LEU A 160 4.64 7.13 -11.22
C LEU A 160 5.00 6.05 -12.26
N MET A 161 5.18 4.82 -11.82
CA MET A 161 5.51 3.70 -12.73
C MET A 161 4.37 3.41 -13.71
N VAL A 162 3.11 3.48 -13.30
CA VAL A 162 1.94 3.33 -14.19
C VAL A 162 1.93 4.44 -15.25
N ILE A 163 2.16 5.70 -14.85
CA ILE A 163 2.21 6.84 -15.78
C ILE A 163 3.35 6.66 -16.81
N LEU A 164 4.54 6.27 -16.35
CA LEU A 164 5.71 6.08 -17.22
C LEU A 164 5.56 4.88 -18.16
N SER A 165 4.81 3.86 -17.78
CA SER A 165 4.58 2.65 -18.58
C SER A 165 3.53 2.80 -19.67
N GLY A 166 2.86 3.95 -19.79
CA GLY A 166 1.81 4.23 -20.76
C GLY A 166 0.45 3.69 -20.31
N PRO A 167 -0.30 4.43 -19.48
CA PRO A 167 -1.54 3.98 -18.85
C PRO A 167 -2.63 3.59 -19.86
N ILE A 168 -2.70 4.28 -20.99
CA ILE A 168 -3.71 4.02 -22.04
C ILE A 168 -3.55 2.61 -22.62
N ARG A 169 -2.31 2.19 -22.90
CA ARG A 169 -2.02 0.87 -23.46
C ARG A 169 -2.33 -0.25 -22.45
N GLN A 170 -2.05 -0.03 -21.17
CA GLN A 170 -2.33 -1.00 -20.12
C GLN A 170 -3.84 -1.12 -19.85
N LEU A 171 -4.56 0.01 -19.76
CA LEU A 171 -6.01 0.03 -19.61
C LEU A 171 -6.71 -0.59 -20.81
N SER A 172 -6.28 -0.29 -22.02
CA SER A 172 -6.79 -0.91 -23.23
C SER A 172 -6.60 -2.43 -23.22
N GLY A 173 -5.43 -2.92 -22.80
CA GLY A 173 -5.18 -4.36 -22.65
C GLY A 173 -6.07 -5.04 -21.58
N MET A 174 -6.41 -4.33 -20.50
CA MET A 174 -7.29 -4.85 -19.44
C MET A 174 -8.77 -4.85 -19.84
N ILE A 175 -9.23 -3.86 -20.61
CA ILE A 175 -10.65 -3.70 -20.99
C ILE A 175 -10.99 -4.49 -22.25
N PHE A 176 -10.11 -4.48 -23.26
CA PHE A 176 -10.38 -5.06 -24.56
C PHE A 176 -9.70 -6.42 -24.81
N GLY A 177 -9.00 -6.97 -23.81
CA GLY A 177 -8.22 -8.19 -23.99
C GLY A 177 -7.03 -7.94 -24.94
N GLY A 178 -5.82 -8.33 -24.56
CA GLY A 178 -4.65 -8.18 -25.43
C GLY A 178 -4.90 -8.87 -26.77
N THR A 179 -4.89 -8.13 -27.86
CA THR A 179 -4.78 -8.71 -29.19
C THR A 179 -3.51 -9.56 -29.23
N ARG A 180 -3.70 -10.89 -29.33
CA ARG A 180 -2.62 -11.80 -29.71
C ARG A 180 -2.11 -11.32 -31.07
N THR A 181 -1.04 -10.55 -31.07
CA THR A 181 -0.21 -10.38 -32.29
C THR A 181 0.66 -11.62 -32.39
N GLY A 182 0.17 -12.58 -33.10
CA GLY A 182 0.90 -13.82 -33.36
C GLY A 182 0.11 -14.67 -34.32
N ASP A 183 -0.05 -14.22 -35.57
CA ASP A 183 -0.28 -15.04 -36.74
C ASP A 183 -0.07 -14.13 -37.96
N VAL A 184 1.18 -13.96 -38.33
CA VAL A 184 1.56 -13.70 -39.72
C VAL A 184 2.83 -14.50 -39.97
N GLU A 185 2.66 -15.54 -40.77
CA GLU A 185 3.57 -16.36 -41.57
C GLU A 185 5.08 -16.05 -41.55
#